data_581ad4037b7a8128b45a50b467e1afd6
#
_entry.id   581ad4037b7a8128b45a50b467e1afd6
#
_cell.length_a   1.000
_cell.length_b   1.000
_cell.length_c   1.000
_cell.angle_alpha   90.00
_cell.angle_beta   90.00
_cell.angle_gamma   90.00
#
_symmetry.space_group_name_H-M   'P 1'
#
loop_
_entity.id
_entity.type
_entity.pdbx_description
1 polymer ?
#
loop_
_entity_poly.entity_id
_entity_poly.type
_entity_poly.pdbx_seq_one_letter_code
_entity_poly.pdbx_strand_id
1 'polypeptide(L)'
;MNYFIFPDIDTTIYEASGSSNAGLDQILEVRKDMSTSGGNIRVSRILMKFDLNEVSKSIVNGTITNPKYYLNMYDANSQNLSTSQSLYAYPISGSWLEGQGTAHDDPITKEGASWKYRDGLTQKTFWSGSSGENEGGAWYTSSFGSQS
;
A
#
# COMPACT_ATOMS: atom_id res chain seq x y z
N MET A 1 -7.80 -27.52 0.54
CA MET A 1 -8.34 -26.70 1.62
C MET A 1 -8.03 -25.25 1.26
N ASN A 2 -8.96 -24.31 1.43
CA ASN A 2 -8.74 -22.89 1.17
C ASN A 2 -8.71 -22.14 2.50
N TYR A 3 -7.71 -21.30 2.69
CA TYR A 3 -7.63 -20.36 3.80
C TYR A 3 -7.91 -18.96 3.28
N PHE A 4 -8.71 -18.21 4.02
CA PHE A 4 -8.97 -16.80 3.75
C PHE A 4 -8.29 -15.97 4.83
N ILE A 5 -7.47 -15.03 4.41
CA ILE A 5 -6.75 -14.12 5.29
C ILE A 5 -7.13 -12.71 4.86
N PHE A 6 -7.56 -11.91 5.82
CA PHE A 6 -7.85 -10.50 5.60
C PHE A 6 -6.66 -9.64 6.01
N PRO A 7 -6.47 -8.46 5.41
CA PRO A 7 -5.46 -7.53 5.91
C PRO A 7 -5.68 -7.18 7.37
N ASP A 8 -4.61 -7.13 8.16
CA ASP A 8 -4.65 -6.59 9.53
C ASP A 8 -4.67 -5.07 9.52
N ILE A 9 -3.91 -4.50 8.60
CA ILE A 9 -3.81 -3.07 8.36
C ILE A 9 -3.72 -2.80 6.87
N ASP A 10 -4.34 -1.72 6.44
CA ASP A 10 -4.26 -1.25 5.07
C ASP A 10 -4.35 0.28 4.99
N THR A 11 -3.93 0.86 3.89
CA THR A 11 -4.04 2.29 3.62
C THR A 11 -3.81 2.58 2.15
N THR A 12 -4.32 3.71 1.71
CA THR A 12 -3.95 4.30 0.42
C THR A 12 -2.90 5.39 0.63
N ILE A 13 -1.87 5.42 -0.19
CA ILE A 13 -0.89 6.51 -0.22
C ILE A 13 -1.03 7.30 -1.52
N TYR A 14 -1.11 8.62 -1.40
CA TYR A 14 -1.39 9.54 -2.50
C TYR A 14 -0.19 10.41 -2.84
N GLU A 15 0.29 10.35 -4.09
CA GLU A 15 1.34 11.24 -4.58
C GLU A 15 0.91 12.72 -4.53
N ALA A 16 -0.37 12.99 -4.80
CA ALA A 16 -0.92 14.34 -4.77
C ALA A 16 -0.89 14.98 -3.38
N SER A 17 -0.94 14.17 -2.31
CA SER A 17 -0.97 14.58 -0.91
C SER A 17 0.14 13.88 -0.14
N GLY A 18 1.38 14.13 -0.52
CA GLY A 18 2.54 13.36 -0.12
C GLY A 18 2.76 13.11 1.39
N SER A 19 2.14 13.88 2.26
CA SER A 19 2.24 13.72 3.73
C SER A 19 0.92 13.37 4.39
N SER A 20 -0.18 13.23 3.63
CA SER A 20 -1.49 12.86 4.17
C SER A 20 -1.55 11.35 4.38
N ASN A 21 -2.06 10.96 5.54
CA ASN A 21 -2.41 9.57 5.85
C ASN A 21 -3.87 9.29 5.50
N ALA A 22 -4.18 8.07 5.14
CA ALA A 22 -5.51 7.60 4.78
C ALA A 22 -5.81 6.21 5.38
N GLY A 23 -5.26 5.90 6.56
CA GLY A 23 -5.38 4.61 7.23
C GLY A 23 -6.80 4.26 7.69
N LEU A 24 -7.69 5.26 7.84
CA LEU A 24 -9.08 5.03 8.21
C LEU A 24 -10.05 5.15 7.03
N ASP A 25 -9.56 5.29 5.80
CA ASP A 25 -10.42 5.27 4.64
C ASP A 25 -11.07 3.89 4.47
N GLN A 26 -12.38 3.87 4.27
CA GLN A 26 -13.15 2.63 4.11
C GLN A 26 -12.94 1.95 2.75
N ILE A 27 -12.39 2.67 1.79
CA ILE A 27 -12.18 2.20 0.43
C ILE A 27 -10.72 2.46 0.05
N LEU A 28 -10.03 1.41 -0.36
CA LEU A 28 -8.68 1.50 -0.88
C LEU A 28 -8.72 1.95 -2.35
N GLU A 29 -7.91 2.93 -2.71
CA GLU A 29 -7.99 3.57 -4.01
C GLU A 29 -6.72 3.40 -4.84
N VAL A 30 -6.85 2.77 -6.01
CA VAL A 30 -5.82 2.81 -7.05
C VAL A 30 -6.24 3.81 -8.12
N ARG A 31 -5.52 4.91 -8.20
CA ARG A 31 -5.87 6.03 -9.05
C ARG A 31 -4.67 6.51 -9.87
N LYS A 32 -4.96 6.98 -11.07
CA LYS A 32 -4.00 7.65 -11.93
C LYS A 32 -4.66 8.91 -12.48
N ASP A 33 -4.25 10.05 -11.96
CA ASP A 33 -4.79 11.36 -12.35
C ASP A 33 -3.79 12.17 -13.12
N MET A 34 -4.30 13.01 -14.00
CA MET A 34 -3.51 14.10 -14.57
C MET A 34 -3.71 15.37 -13.73
N SER A 35 -2.62 15.96 -13.28
CA SER A 35 -2.65 17.26 -12.64
C SER A 35 -3.24 18.31 -13.61
N THR A 36 -4.21 19.09 -13.13
CA THR A 36 -4.82 20.19 -13.91
C THR A 36 -3.85 21.32 -14.25
N SER A 37 -2.72 21.41 -13.52
CA SER A 37 -1.66 22.39 -13.76
C SER A 37 -0.37 21.69 -14.13
N GLY A 38 -0.08 21.58 -15.43
CA GLY A 38 1.23 21.12 -15.91
C GLY A 38 1.33 19.69 -16.45
N GLY A 39 0.23 18.95 -16.54
CA GLY A 39 0.20 17.64 -17.23
C GLY A 39 0.94 16.50 -16.51
N ASN A 40 1.37 16.68 -15.26
CA ASN A 40 2.01 15.62 -14.50
C ASN A 40 0.99 14.57 -14.07
N ILE A 41 1.31 13.31 -14.35
CA ILE A 41 0.53 12.17 -13.87
C ILE A 41 0.83 11.98 -12.39
N ARG A 42 -0.22 11.84 -11.58
CA ARG A 42 -0.15 11.50 -10.17
C ARG A 42 -0.85 10.18 -9.91
N VAL A 43 -0.28 9.37 -9.05
CA VAL A 43 -0.80 8.03 -8.77
C VAL A 43 -1.14 7.86 -7.29
N SER A 44 -2.00 6.91 -6.99
CA SER A 44 -2.14 6.35 -5.66
C SER A 44 -1.73 4.89 -5.66
N ARG A 45 -1.35 4.39 -4.48
CA ARG A 45 -0.97 2.99 -4.24
C ARG A 45 -1.65 2.50 -2.98
N ILE A 46 -2.01 1.23 -2.98
CA ILE A 46 -2.56 0.54 -1.82
C ILE A 46 -1.43 -0.20 -1.11
N LEU A 47 -1.38 -0.07 0.20
CA LEU A 47 -0.56 -0.87 1.09
C LEU A 47 -1.46 -1.82 1.87
N MET A 48 -1.09 -3.10 1.96
CA MET A 48 -1.81 -4.09 2.76
C MET A 48 -0.80 -4.96 3.50
N LYS A 49 -1.11 -5.29 4.75
CA LYS A 49 -0.33 -6.22 5.55
C LYS A 49 -1.23 -7.32 6.06
N PHE A 50 -0.75 -8.55 5.97
CA PHE A 50 -1.46 -9.76 6.40
C PHE A 50 -0.68 -10.44 7.51
N ASP A 51 -1.36 -10.91 8.56
CA ASP A 51 -0.74 -11.83 9.51
C ASP A 51 -0.69 -13.24 8.90
N LEU A 52 0.52 -13.66 8.59
CA LEU A 52 0.79 -14.98 8.01
C LEU A 52 1.35 -15.98 9.03
N ASN A 53 1.35 -15.67 10.33
CA ASN A 53 1.97 -16.51 11.36
C ASN A 53 1.40 -17.93 11.39
N GLU A 54 0.09 -18.08 11.35
CA GLU A 54 -0.56 -19.40 11.38
C GLU A 54 -0.31 -20.18 10.09
N VAL A 55 -0.29 -19.53 8.94
CA VAL A 55 0.04 -20.14 7.65
C VAL A 55 1.50 -20.59 7.64
N SER A 56 2.41 -19.73 8.11
CA SER A 56 3.83 -20.03 8.20
C SER A 56 4.09 -21.24 9.10
N LYS A 57 3.47 -21.31 10.27
CA LYS A 57 3.55 -22.48 11.16
C LYS A 57 3.03 -23.75 10.48
N SER A 58 1.92 -23.64 9.75
CA SER A 58 1.30 -24.78 9.05
C SER A 58 2.14 -25.27 7.88
N ILE A 59 2.93 -24.42 7.24
CA ILE A 59 3.92 -24.80 6.24
C ILE A 59 5.11 -25.50 6.88
N VAL A 60 5.64 -24.92 7.96
CA VAL A 60 6.82 -25.48 8.66
C VAL A 60 6.55 -26.86 9.23
N ASN A 61 5.36 -27.09 9.78
CA ASN A 61 4.99 -28.40 10.33
C ASN A 61 4.47 -29.40 9.27
N GLY A 62 4.46 -29.01 7.99
CA GLY A 62 4.07 -29.88 6.88
C GLY A 62 2.56 -30.07 6.69
N THR A 63 1.72 -29.36 7.43
CA THR A 63 0.26 -29.41 7.27
C THR A 63 -0.16 -28.79 5.93
N ILE A 64 0.53 -27.74 5.50
CA ILE A 64 0.35 -27.11 4.19
C ILE A 64 1.59 -27.40 3.33
N THR A 65 1.39 -28.04 2.19
CA THR A 65 2.44 -28.30 1.21
C THR A 65 2.14 -27.60 -0.10
N ASN A 66 3.13 -26.98 -0.71
CA ASN A 66 3.01 -26.27 -1.99
C ASN A 66 1.86 -25.22 -2.01
N PRO A 67 1.85 -24.25 -1.09
CA PRO A 67 0.79 -23.25 -1.03
C PRO A 67 0.78 -22.39 -2.31
N LYS A 68 -0.42 -22.01 -2.74
CA LYS A 68 -0.63 -21.00 -3.76
C LYS A 68 -1.34 -19.83 -3.12
N TYR A 69 -0.88 -18.62 -3.41
CA TYR A 69 -1.43 -17.39 -2.88
C TYR A 69 -2.20 -16.64 -3.97
N TYR A 70 -3.37 -16.15 -3.60
CA TYR A 70 -4.22 -15.36 -4.48
C TYR A 70 -4.65 -14.10 -3.72
N LEU A 71 -4.49 -12.94 -4.33
CA LEU A 71 -5.06 -11.71 -3.84
C LEU A 71 -6.42 -11.51 -4.52
N ASN A 72 -7.49 -11.54 -3.72
CA ASN A 72 -8.84 -11.27 -4.20
C ASN A 72 -9.22 -9.84 -3.83
N MET A 73 -9.59 -9.06 -4.81
CA MET A 73 -10.05 -7.68 -4.64
C MET A 73 -11.40 -7.52 -5.32
N TYR A 74 -12.27 -6.72 -4.71
CA TYR A 74 -13.56 -6.35 -5.27
C TYR A 74 -13.56 -4.89 -5.66
N ASP A 75 -14.08 -4.59 -6.82
CA ASP A 75 -14.27 -3.22 -7.27
C ASP A 75 -15.51 -2.63 -6.58
N ALA A 76 -15.30 -1.61 -5.76
CA ALA A 76 -16.39 -0.90 -5.09
C ALA A 76 -17.02 0.15 -6.00
N ASN A 77 -16.22 0.82 -6.83
CA ASN A 77 -16.67 1.81 -7.80
C ASN A 77 -15.60 2.04 -8.87
N SER A 78 -15.90 1.69 -10.11
CA SER A 78 -15.02 1.93 -11.24
C SER A 78 -15.57 3.03 -12.12
N GLN A 79 -14.87 4.16 -12.15
CA GLN A 79 -15.21 5.27 -13.04
C GLN A 79 -14.11 5.48 -14.08
N ASN A 80 -14.52 5.64 -15.33
CA ASN A 80 -13.62 5.96 -16.44
C ASN A 80 -12.46 4.95 -16.61
N LEU A 81 -12.70 3.70 -16.29
CA LEU A 81 -11.72 2.65 -16.52
C LEU A 81 -11.56 2.40 -18.03
N SER A 82 -10.33 2.36 -18.51
CA SER A 82 -10.06 1.91 -19.87
C SER A 82 -10.29 0.40 -19.99
N THR A 83 -10.54 -0.07 -21.21
CA THR A 83 -10.77 -1.50 -21.48
C THR A 83 -9.54 -2.39 -21.27
N SER A 84 -8.36 -1.79 -21.10
CA SER A 84 -7.11 -2.50 -20.82
C SER A 84 -6.38 -1.82 -19.66
N GLN A 85 -6.33 -2.51 -18.53
CA GLN A 85 -5.63 -2.05 -17.33
C GLN A 85 -4.78 -3.18 -16.76
N SER A 86 -3.66 -2.80 -16.17
CA SER A 86 -2.79 -3.73 -15.44
C SER A 86 -2.56 -3.22 -14.03
N LEU A 87 -2.84 -4.06 -13.05
CA LEU A 87 -2.48 -3.83 -11.66
C LEU A 87 -1.30 -4.75 -11.31
N TYR A 88 -0.37 -4.22 -10.55
CA TYR A 88 0.80 -4.94 -10.10
C TYR A 88 0.82 -4.97 -8.58
N ALA A 89 1.17 -6.11 -7.99
CA ALA A 89 1.37 -6.28 -6.56
C ALA A 89 2.84 -6.65 -6.31
N TYR A 90 3.47 -5.93 -5.38
CA TYR A 90 4.87 -6.15 -5.00
C TYR A 90 4.99 -6.29 -3.50
N PRO A 91 5.90 -7.15 -2.99
CA PRO A 91 6.19 -7.20 -1.56
C PRO A 91 6.83 -5.90 -1.10
N ILE A 92 6.36 -5.36 0.02
CA ILE A 92 6.92 -4.16 0.64
C ILE A 92 8.20 -4.53 1.39
N SER A 93 9.24 -3.71 1.26
CA SER A 93 10.56 -3.97 1.82
C SER A 93 10.77 -3.43 3.24
N GLY A 94 9.77 -2.83 3.87
CA GLY A 94 9.90 -2.26 5.21
C GLY A 94 8.60 -2.28 6.01
N SER A 95 8.71 -2.14 7.32
CA SER A 95 7.55 -1.92 8.19
C SER A 95 6.97 -0.53 8.00
N TRP A 96 5.66 -0.41 8.18
CA TRP A 96 4.94 0.85 8.09
C TRP A 96 3.77 0.85 9.09
N LEU A 97 3.26 2.02 9.40
CA LEU A 97 2.12 2.22 10.30
C LEU A 97 0.89 2.62 9.48
N GLU A 98 -0.25 2.06 9.82
CA GLU A 98 -1.53 2.38 9.17
C GLU A 98 -1.89 3.85 9.34
N GLY A 99 -1.86 4.32 10.58
CA GLY A 99 -2.26 5.67 10.94
C GLY A 99 -3.77 5.79 11.20
N GLN A 100 -4.21 7.02 11.47
CA GLN A 100 -5.60 7.32 11.84
C GLN A 100 -6.20 8.46 11.00
N GLY A 101 -5.65 8.72 9.84
CA GLY A 101 -6.13 9.76 8.95
C GLY A 101 -7.11 9.27 7.92
N THR A 102 -7.82 10.21 7.31
CA THR A 102 -8.58 10.01 6.09
C THR A 102 -8.07 10.92 4.97
N ALA A 103 -8.32 10.55 3.72
CA ALA A 103 -7.88 11.35 2.56
C ALA A 103 -8.48 12.75 2.53
N HIS A 104 -9.58 12.98 3.26
CA HIS A 104 -10.33 14.23 3.28
C HIS A 104 -10.18 15.03 4.58
N ASP A 105 -9.25 14.65 5.46
CA ASP A 105 -8.99 15.38 6.70
C ASP A 105 -8.55 16.83 6.45
N ASP A 106 -9.14 17.76 7.19
CA ASP A 106 -8.73 19.15 7.23
C ASP A 106 -8.71 19.66 8.70
N PRO A 107 -7.53 19.92 9.27
CA PRO A 107 -6.19 19.75 8.70
C PRO A 107 -5.80 18.30 8.43
N ILE A 108 -4.91 18.09 7.45
CA ILE A 108 -4.46 16.73 7.07
C ILE A 108 -3.83 16.00 8.25
N THR A 109 -4.21 14.75 8.44
CA THR A 109 -3.56 13.84 9.40
C THR A 109 -2.28 13.29 8.79
N LYS A 110 -1.18 13.36 9.55
CA LYS A 110 0.17 12.95 9.10
C LYS A 110 0.68 11.69 9.81
N GLU A 111 -0.06 11.19 10.78
CA GLU A 111 0.31 9.98 11.51
C GLU A 111 0.14 8.76 10.59
N GLY A 112 1.16 7.89 10.59
CA GLY A 112 1.15 6.68 9.78
C GLY A 112 1.76 6.85 8.38
N ALA A 113 1.50 5.85 7.53
CA ALA A 113 2.05 5.80 6.19
C ALA A 113 1.43 6.85 5.27
N SER A 114 2.27 7.42 4.43
CA SER A 114 1.91 8.36 3.37
C SER A 114 2.82 8.16 2.17
N TRP A 115 2.69 8.95 1.13
CA TRP A 115 3.58 8.87 -0.02
C TRP A 115 5.05 9.06 0.34
N LYS A 116 5.34 9.98 1.26
CA LYS A 116 6.71 10.32 1.69
C LYS A 116 7.22 9.46 2.83
N TYR A 117 6.34 9.04 3.72
CA TYR A 117 6.73 8.43 4.98
C TYR A 117 6.09 7.07 5.16
N ARG A 118 6.81 6.14 5.77
CA ARG A 118 6.26 4.91 6.34
C ARG A 118 5.72 5.11 7.76
N ASP A 119 6.17 6.19 8.42
CA ASP A 119 5.65 6.75 9.67
C ASP A 119 5.84 8.26 9.63
N GLY A 120 4.76 9.01 9.50
CA GLY A 120 4.80 10.44 9.22
C GLY A 120 4.87 11.34 10.44
N LEU A 121 4.42 10.90 11.61
CA LEU A 121 4.34 11.76 12.79
C LEU A 121 5.41 11.44 13.82
N THR A 122 5.48 10.21 14.28
CA THR A 122 6.28 9.83 15.45
C THR A 122 7.78 9.94 15.17
N GLN A 123 8.23 9.45 14.04
CA GLN A 123 9.65 9.42 13.68
C GLN A 123 9.97 10.08 12.34
N LYS A 124 8.98 10.45 11.54
CA LYS A 124 9.15 10.97 10.17
C LYS A 124 10.11 10.10 9.36
N THR A 125 9.89 8.80 9.41
CA THR A 125 10.75 7.84 8.74
C THR A 125 10.35 7.75 7.27
N PHE A 126 11.26 8.12 6.38
CA PHE A 126 11.07 7.98 4.94
C PHE A 126 11.10 6.52 4.50
N TRP A 127 10.54 6.23 3.34
CA TRP A 127 10.54 4.88 2.77
C TRP A 127 11.93 4.37 2.45
N SER A 128 12.75 5.20 1.81
CA SER A 128 14.11 4.84 1.37
C SER A 128 15.22 5.26 2.35
N GLY A 129 14.86 5.89 3.46
CA GLY A 129 15.83 6.44 4.42
C GLY A 129 16.53 7.73 3.99
N SER A 130 16.15 8.30 2.84
CA SER A 130 16.68 9.55 2.31
C SER A 130 15.65 10.69 2.35
N SER A 131 15.81 11.74 1.59
CA SER A 131 15.10 13.02 1.71
C SER A 131 13.60 13.03 1.38
N GLY A 132 13.01 11.92 1.02
CA GLY A 132 11.56 11.78 0.82
C GLY A 132 10.99 12.43 -0.43
N GLU A 133 11.81 12.74 -1.40
CA GLU A 133 11.34 13.16 -2.72
C GLU A 133 11.06 11.93 -3.59
N ASN A 134 9.88 11.89 -4.21
CA ASN A 134 9.46 10.83 -5.15
C ASN A 134 9.35 9.42 -4.56
N GLU A 135 8.96 9.26 -3.29
CA GLU A 135 8.94 7.93 -2.69
C GLU A 135 7.73 7.09 -3.15
N GLY A 136 6.64 7.05 -2.47
CA GLY A 136 5.48 6.21 -2.83
C GLY A 136 5.61 4.76 -2.40
N GLY A 137 6.33 4.50 -1.33
CA GLY A 137 6.60 3.16 -0.81
C GLY A 137 7.96 2.61 -1.25
N ALA A 138 8.42 1.59 -0.55
CA ALA A 138 9.61 0.83 -0.91
C ALA A 138 9.23 -0.65 -1.05
N TRP A 139 9.60 -1.29 -2.14
CA TRP A 139 9.20 -2.66 -2.47
C TRP A 139 10.32 -3.44 -3.15
N TYR A 140 10.14 -4.74 -3.20
CA TYR A 140 11.04 -5.62 -3.93
C TYR A 140 10.60 -5.75 -5.38
N THR A 141 11.51 -5.50 -6.31
CA THR A 141 11.25 -5.58 -7.77
C THR A 141 11.52 -6.95 -8.38
N SER A 142 12.16 -7.84 -7.60
CA SER A 142 12.47 -9.20 -8.04
C SER A 142 12.25 -10.21 -6.92
N SER A 143 12.15 -11.48 -7.30
CA SER A 143 12.10 -12.60 -6.36
C SER A 143 13.35 -12.73 -5.47
N PHE A 144 14.41 -12.01 -5.78
CA PHE A 144 15.68 -12.00 -5.05
C PHE A 144 15.85 -10.78 -4.13
N GLY A 145 14.81 -9.99 -3.93
CA GLY A 145 14.82 -8.91 -2.94
C GLY A 145 15.53 -7.63 -3.37
N SER A 146 15.70 -7.37 -4.65
CA SER A 146 16.15 -6.04 -5.09
C SER A 146 15.11 -5.00 -4.74
N GLN A 147 15.54 -3.90 -4.15
CA GLN A 147 14.68 -2.76 -3.80
C GLN A 147 14.67 -1.75 -4.94
N SER A 148 13.54 -1.11 -5.12
CA SER A 148 13.35 0.02 -6.03
C SER A 148 13.10 1.30 -5.26
#